data_8305cc0f65a4d41d11d54f3d1d5bebfa
#
_entry.id   8305cc0f65a4d41d11d54f3d1d5bebfa
#
_cell.length_a   1.000
_cell.length_b   1.000
_cell.length_c   1.000
_cell.angle_alpha   90.00
_cell.angle_beta   90.00
_cell.angle_gamma   90.00
#
_symmetry.space_group_name_H-M   'P 1'
#
loop_
_entity.id
_entity.type
_entity.pdbx_description
1 polymer ?
#
loop_
_entity_poly.entity_id
_entity_poly.type
_entity_poly.pdbx_seq_one_letter_code
_entity_poly.pdbx_strand_id
1 'polypeptide(L)'
;MINFEGFSLSQNLKNSLARMNFTAPTPIQVSSIPLALEGRDILGSAQTGTGKTAAFSIPLVELLSRSKQGSALVLTPTRELANQVIAVIIQLLGKSNPIKAACLIGGESMYKQLGQLKSRPRIIVGTPGRINDHLDRKSLKLSDTGFLVLDETDRMLDMGFGIQIDRILKHLPAKKQTLMFSATLPDEIVRMSSKYLKNPERVSMGATNVPSIKIKQEVIHIKQEQKYQELIKQLQERTGSILVFVKTKHNSKNLAAKLCKEKFKADALHGNLRQSKRTTVMSAFRNKKFTILVATDIAARGLDVPHIEHVINYDLPQVAEDYIHRMGRTARAGAEGSSLSFITNSDREKWNAIERLLDPTKKKENFSKSKSGGGGFQRDYKNKRRGGERDRNKGGRPSFGGNRSSEGFRGSKPAERSRENKPTDRFRGNRNSEGSRENKPADRFRGNRHSEGFKPKNTEGFKEYKPREGGEKDYRRKSDREKPKFFSKKSKDFKDRNFNTGNRKNYKNKESFN
;
A
#
# COMPACT_ATOMS: atom_id res chain seq x y z
N MET A 1 -35.94 2.84 2.95
CA MET A 1 -34.47 2.80 2.65
C MET A 1 -33.70 3.22 3.90
N ILE A 2 -32.65 2.50 4.26
CA ILE A 2 -31.77 2.91 5.37
C ILE A 2 -31.01 4.16 4.91
N ASN A 3 -31.10 5.23 5.69
CA ASN A 3 -30.36 6.46 5.46
C ASN A 3 -29.43 6.76 6.65
N PHE A 4 -28.56 7.77 6.55
CA PHE A 4 -27.66 8.15 7.65
C PHE A 4 -28.40 8.75 8.86
N GLU A 5 -29.64 9.16 8.70
CA GLU A 5 -30.48 9.67 9.81
C GLU A 5 -30.79 8.57 10.83
N GLY A 6 -30.89 7.30 10.38
CA GLY A 6 -31.15 6.16 11.26
C GLY A 6 -29.96 5.77 12.17
N PHE A 7 -28.77 6.33 11.93
CA PHE A 7 -27.63 6.10 12.82
C PHE A 7 -27.61 7.11 13.98
N SER A 8 -27.16 6.63 15.15
CA SER A 8 -26.95 7.48 16.32
C SER A 8 -25.74 8.40 16.11
N LEU A 9 -25.88 9.44 15.29
CA LEU A 9 -24.86 10.41 14.95
C LEU A 9 -25.28 11.81 15.40
N SER A 10 -24.31 12.64 15.78
CA SER A 10 -24.51 14.05 16.10
C SER A 10 -24.98 14.84 14.87
N GLN A 11 -25.79 15.88 15.09
CA GLN A 11 -26.31 16.72 14.02
C GLN A 11 -25.21 17.37 13.19
N ASN A 12 -24.08 17.74 13.82
CA ASN A 12 -22.92 18.30 13.12
C ASN A 12 -22.33 17.30 12.11
N LEU A 13 -22.25 16.03 12.48
CA LEU A 13 -21.74 14.99 11.59
C LEU A 13 -22.74 14.67 10.46
N LYS A 14 -24.05 14.61 10.75
CA LYS A 14 -25.11 14.48 9.74
C LYS A 14 -25.06 15.62 8.72
N ASN A 15 -24.88 16.86 9.17
CA ASN A 15 -24.72 18.02 8.30
C ASN A 15 -23.44 17.93 7.44
N SER A 16 -22.36 17.33 7.96
CA SER A 16 -21.15 17.11 7.19
C SER A 16 -21.34 16.04 6.12
N LEU A 17 -22.02 14.95 6.42
CA LEU A 17 -22.38 13.89 5.47
C LEU A 17 -23.26 14.44 4.33
N ALA A 18 -24.26 15.25 4.65
CA ALA A 18 -25.10 15.89 3.64
C ALA A 18 -24.29 16.80 2.70
N ARG A 19 -23.37 17.62 3.23
CA ARG A 19 -22.46 18.46 2.42
C ARG A 19 -21.49 17.64 1.54
N MET A 20 -21.19 16.40 1.93
CA MET A 20 -20.38 15.48 1.16
C MET A 20 -21.20 14.65 0.16
N ASN A 21 -22.52 14.92 0.02
CA ASN A 21 -23.46 14.18 -0.82
C ASN A 21 -23.55 12.69 -0.45
N PHE A 22 -23.42 12.36 0.84
CA PHE A 22 -23.68 11.02 1.34
C PHE A 22 -25.19 10.87 1.57
N THR A 23 -25.89 10.33 0.57
CA THR A 23 -27.36 10.19 0.60
C THR A 23 -27.82 8.89 1.25
N ALA A 24 -27.16 7.78 0.91
CA ALA A 24 -27.46 6.46 1.44
C ALA A 24 -26.16 5.73 1.85
N PRO A 25 -26.18 5.02 2.98
CA PRO A 25 -25.04 4.22 3.40
C PRO A 25 -24.88 2.98 2.51
N THR A 26 -23.63 2.64 2.22
CA THR A 26 -23.28 1.39 1.51
C THR A 26 -23.46 0.18 2.44
N PRO A 27 -23.56 -1.06 1.91
CA PRO A 27 -23.75 -2.25 2.75
C PRO A 27 -22.71 -2.40 3.87
N ILE A 28 -21.40 -2.16 3.57
CA ILE A 28 -20.34 -2.20 4.59
C ILE A 28 -20.56 -1.13 5.69
N GLN A 29 -21.06 0.04 5.33
CA GLN A 29 -21.37 1.11 6.29
C GLN A 29 -22.57 0.76 7.16
N VAL A 30 -23.64 0.20 6.58
CA VAL A 30 -24.83 -0.25 7.32
C VAL A 30 -24.45 -1.25 8.39
N SER A 31 -23.60 -2.22 8.06
CA SER A 31 -23.23 -3.30 9.00
C SER A 31 -22.17 -2.88 10.00
N SER A 32 -21.22 -2.00 9.65
CA SER A 32 -20.08 -1.69 10.52
C SER A 32 -20.27 -0.46 11.40
N ILE A 33 -20.97 0.59 10.94
CA ILE A 33 -21.10 1.83 11.70
C ILE A 33 -21.81 1.62 13.06
N PRO A 34 -22.95 0.92 13.16
CA PRO A 34 -23.60 0.68 14.45
C PRO A 34 -22.70 -0.06 15.44
N LEU A 35 -22.09 -1.16 14.99
CA LEU A 35 -21.18 -1.97 15.81
C LEU A 35 -19.98 -1.16 16.32
N ALA A 36 -19.41 -0.31 15.45
CA ALA A 36 -18.32 0.56 15.84
C ALA A 36 -18.74 1.63 16.87
N LEU A 37 -19.97 2.17 16.76
CA LEU A 37 -20.52 3.12 17.72
C LEU A 37 -20.79 2.48 19.10
N GLU A 38 -21.06 1.18 19.14
CA GLU A 38 -21.19 0.35 20.35
C GLU A 38 -19.84 0.01 21.00
N GLY A 39 -18.72 0.40 20.36
CA GLY A 39 -17.38 0.13 20.88
C GLY A 39 -16.86 -1.28 20.57
N ARG A 40 -17.50 -2.02 19.65
CA ARG A 40 -17.06 -3.38 19.23
C ARG A 40 -15.85 -3.29 18.30
N ASP A 41 -14.94 -4.23 18.45
CA ASP A 41 -13.87 -4.44 17.47
C ASP A 41 -14.46 -5.04 16.19
N ILE A 42 -13.94 -4.65 15.03
CA ILE A 42 -14.47 -5.09 13.73
C ILE A 42 -13.35 -5.67 12.87
N LEU A 43 -13.62 -6.83 12.27
CA LEU A 43 -12.88 -7.38 11.14
C LEU A 43 -13.74 -7.24 9.88
N GLY A 44 -13.52 -6.17 9.13
CA GLY A 44 -14.27 -5.83 7.92
C GLY A 44 -13.59 -6.34 6.65
N SER A 45 -14.33 -7.08 5.82
CA SER A 45 -13.89 -7.50 4.49
C SER A 45 -14.80 -6.91 3.42
N ALA A 46 -14.23 -6.08 2.56
CA ALA A 46 -14.93 -5.50 1.43
C ALA A 46 -13.95 -5.00 0.37
N GLN A 47 -14.34 -5.00 -0.90
CA GLN A 47 -13.52 -4.53 -2.01
C GLN A 47 -13.19 -3.03 -1.90
N THR A 48 -12.19 -2.57 -2.67
CA THR A 48 -11.90 -1.13 -2.78
C THR A 48 -13.06 -0.41 -3.48
N GLY A 49 -13.39 0.79 -3.00
CA GLY A 49 -14.51 1.57 -3.56
C GLY A 49 -15.89 1.28 -2.96
N THR A 50 -16.00 0.36 -1.99
CA THR A 50 -17.27 0.02 -1.32
C THR A 50 -17.64 0.97 -0.17
N GLY A 51 -16.79 1.98 0.13
CA GLY A 51 -17.08 2.94 1.19
C GLY A 51 -16.45 2.62 2.54
N LYS A 52 -15.43 1.73 2.63
CA LYS A 52 -14.70 1.38 3.88
C LYS A 52 -14.19 2.61 4.64
N THR A 53 -13.62 3.59 3.92
CA THR A 53 -13.08 4.80 4.54
C THR A 53 -14.13 5.54 5.37
N ALA A 54 -15.34 5.70 4.86
CA ALA A 54 -16.44 6.31 5.63
C ALA A 54 -16.94 5.37 6.74
N ALA A 55 -16.93 4.04 6.51
CA ALA A 55 -17.37 3.05 7.49
C ALA A 55 -16.61 3.12 8.82
N PHE A 56 -15.29 3.41 8.79
CA PHE A 56 -14.52 3.62 10.01
C PHE A 56 -14.36 5.10 10.41
N SER A 57 -14.35 6.04 9.45
CA SER A 57 -14.14 7.45 9.77
C SER A 57 -15.34 8.09 10.44
N ILE A 58 -16.57 7.69 10.08
CA ILE A 58 -17.81 8.20 10.69
C ILE A 58 -17.86 7.87 12.19
N PRO A 59 -17.78 6.60 12.63
CA PRO A 59 -17.79 6.29 14.06
C PRO A 59 -16.57 6.85 14.79
N LEU A 60 -15.39 6.89 14.17
CA LEU A 60 -14.19 7.51 14.75
C LEU A 60 -14.43 8.98 15.09
N VAL A 61 -14.94 9.77 14.14
CA VAL A 61 -15.22 11.20 14.35
C VAL A 61 -16.32 11.39 15.38
N GLU A 62 -17.38 10.60 15.34
CA GLU A 62 -18.48 10.67 16.28
C GLU A 62 -18.04 10.38 17.72
N LEU A 63 -17.33 9.25 17.95
CA LEU A 63 -16.86 8.84 19.28
C LEU A 63 -15.89 9.85 19.88
N LEU A 64 -14.95 10.39 19.09
CA LEU A 64 -14.05 11.43 19.55
C LEU A 64 -14.76 12.76 19.82
N SER A 65 -15.83 13.08 19.08
CA SER A 65 -16.63 14.29 19.31
C SER A 65 -17.46 14.20 20.60
N ARG A 66 -17.93 13.01 20.96
CA ARG A 66 -18.64 12.76 22.24
C ARG A 66 -17.73 12.82 23.46
N SER A 67 -16.44 12.51 23.29
CA SER A 67 -15.44 12.48 24.35
C SER A 67 -14.55 13.73 24.31
N LYS A 68 -14.25 14.31 25.47
CA LYS A 68 -13.25 15.40 25.58
C LYS A 68 -11.81 14.87 25.57
N GLN A 69 -11.60 13.58 25.84
CA GLN A 69 -10.30 12.92 25.96
C GLN A 69 -10.13 11.81 24.93
N GLY A 70 -8.90 11.32 24.82
CA GLY A 70 -8.54 10.23 23.92
C GLY A 70 -8.19 10.70 22.51
N SER A 71 -7.48 9.84 21.80
CA SER A 71 -7.05 10.06 20.43
C SER A 71 -7.32 8.83 19.56
N ALA A 72 -7.18 8.97 18.24
CA ALA A 72 -7.30 7.89 17.28
C ALA A 72 -6.07 7.82 16.39
N LEU A 73 -5.67 6.60 16.06
CA LEU A 73 -4.62 6.29 15.09
C LEU A 73 -5.20 5.50 13.92
N VAL A 74 -4.98 5.97 12.71
CA VAL A 74 -5.31 5.26 11.46
C VAL A 74 -4.03 4.93 10.72
N LEU A 75 -3.76 3.65 10.52
CA LEU A 75 -2.63 3.15 9.75
C LEU A 75 -3.07 2.74 8.35
N THR A 76 -2.30 3.17 7.36
CA THR A 76 -2.55 2.87 5.94
C THR A 76 -1.25 2.43 5.26
N PRO A 77 -1.30 1.54 4.24
CA PRO A 77 -0.10 1.03 3.57
C PRO A 77 0.64 2.10 2.77
N THR A 78 -0.07 3.12 2.25
CA THR A 78 0.50 4.09 1.32
C THR A 78 0.25 5.52 1.75
N ARG A 79 1.13 6.43 1.29
CA ARG A 79 1.05 7.88 1.54
C ARG A 79 -0.19 8.49 0.88
N GLU A 80 -0.52 7.98 -0.28
CA GLU A 80 -1.67 8.41 -1.07
C GLU A 80 -2.98 8.09 -0.33
N LEU A 81 -3.11 6.86 0.18
CA LEU A 81 -4.28 6.46 0.96
C LEU A 81 -4.37 7.24 2.27
N ALA A 82 -3.25 7.48 2.96
CA ALA A 82 -3.24 8.33 4.15
C ALA A 82 -3.79 9.74 3.86
N ASN A 83 -3.37 10.34 2.74
CA ASN A 83 -3.85 11.65 2.32
C ASN A 83 -5.35 11.65 1.95
N GLN A 84 -5.87 10.55 1.40
CA GLN A 84 -7.29 10.40 1.11
C GLN A 84 -8.11 10.26 2.40
N VAL A 85 -7.67 9.38 3.30
CA VAL A 85 -8.33 9.15 4.58
C VAL A 85 -8.39 10.43 5.40
N ILE A 86 -7.26 11.17 5.52
CA ILE A 86 -7.26 12.42 6.30
C ILE A 86 -8.15 13.48 5.67
N ALA A 87 -8.24 13.56 4.33
CA ALA A 87 -9.15 14.47 3.64
C ALA A 87 -10.62 14.18 3.96
N VAL A 88 -11.02 12.90 3.95
CA VAL A 88 -12.37 12.48 4.35
C VAL A 88 -12.64 12.83 5.82
N ILE A 89 -11.70 12.54 6.72
CA ILE A 89 -11.84 12.86 8.15
C ILE A 89 -12.01 14.37 8.37
N ILE A 90 -11.21 15.20 7.70
CA ILE A 90 -11.31 16.67 7.80
C ILE A 90 -12.69 17.17 7.30
N GLN A 91 -13.22 16.59 6.23
CA GLN A 91 -14.55 16.92 5.73
C GLN A 91 -15.65 16.50 6.71
N LEU A 92 -15.54 15.32 7.33
CA LEU A 92 -16.48 14.84 8.36
C LEU A 92 -16.43 15.71 9.63
N LEU A 93 -15.25 16.13 10.09
CA LEU A 93 -15.10 17.06 11.20
C LEU A 93 -15.78 18.40 10.92
N GLY A 94 -15.74 18.88 9.67
CA GLY A 94 -16.25 20.19 9.31
C GLY A 94 -15.39 21.34 9.88
N LYS A 95 -15.81 22.59 9.57
CA LYS A 95 -15.02 23.78 9.92
C LYS A 95 -15.07 24.16 11.40
N SER A 96 -16.17 23.84 12.08
CA SER A 96 -16.43 24.26 13.47
C SER A 96 -15.98 23.25 14.52
N ASN A 97 -15.44 22.08 14.14
CA ASN A 97 -15.01 21.06 15.08
C ASN A 97 -13.64 21.40 15.66
N PRO A 98 -13.47 21.40 17.00
CA PRO A 98 -12.19 21.71 17.65
C PRO A 98 -11.15 20.59 17.48
N ILE A 99 -11.54 19.39 17.06
CA ILE A 99 -10.65 18.24 16.88
C ILE A 99 -9.72 18.50 15.68
N LYS A 100 -8.42 18.47 15.95
CA LYS A 100 -7.39 18.59 14.92
C LYS A 100 -6.93 17.21 14.46
N ALA A 101 -6.58 17.10 13.17
CA ALA A 101 -6.04 15.90 12.57
C ALA A 101 -4.65 16.17 11.96
N ALA A 102 -3.77 15.16 12.02
CA ALA A 102 -2.43 15.20 11.44
C ALA A 102 -2.18 14.03 10.50
N CYS A 103 -1.45 14.28 9.41
CA CYS A 103 -1.01 13.26 8.47
C CYS A 103 0.49 13.04 8.57
N LEU A 104 0.90 11.82 8.98
CA LEU A 104 2.29 11.47 9.21
C LEU A 104 2.75 10.43 8.18
N ILE A 105 3.39 10.90 7.11
CA ILE A 105 3.80 10.06 5.96
C ILE A 105 5.25 10.29 5.56
N GLY A 106 5.87 9.25 5.05
CA GLY A 106 7.24 9.34 4.51
C GLY A 106 7.31 10.26 3.28
N GLY A 107 8.49 10.87 3.03
CA GLY A 107 8.71 11.72 1.85
C GLY A 107 8.19 13.15 1.96
N GLU A 108 7.48 13.48 3.04
CA GLU A 108 7.18 14.85 3.44
C GLU A 108 8.17 15.37 4.50
N SER A 109 8.27 16.71 4.60
CA SER A 109 9.15 17.38 5.55
C SER A 109 8.80 16.99 6.99
N MET A 110 9.79 16.50 7.74
CA MET A 110 9.68 16.21 9.18
C MET A 110 9.28 17.48 9.96
N TYR A 111 9.86 18.62 9.60
CA TYR A 111 9.55 19.91 10.26
C TYR A 111 8.06 20.27 10.14
N LYS A 112 7.47 20.09 8.95
CA LYS A 112 6.03 20.31 8.73
C LYS A 112 5.17 19.40 9.62
N GLN A 113 5.54 18.12 9.74
CA GLN A 113 4.81 17.15 10.56
C GLN A 113 4.98 17.43 12.06
N LEU A 114 6.16 17.86 12.50
CA LEU A 114 6.36 18.33 13.87
C LEU A 114 5.48 19.57 14.19
N GLY A 115 5.32 20.47 13.21
CA GLY A 115 4.37 21.60 13.32
C GLY A 115 2.93 21.14 13.50
N GLN A 116 2.49 20.12 12.76
CA GLN A 116 1.17 19.51 12.93
C GLN A 116 1.01 18.90 14.33
N LEU A 117 2.00 18.16 14.82
CA LEU A 117 1.96 17.52 16.15
C LEU A 117 1.95 18.54 17.29
N LYS A 118 2.63 19.70 17.14
CA LYS A 118 2.55 20.80 18.13
C LYS A 118 1.12 21.33 18.34
N SER A 119 0.25 21.19 17.36
CA SER A 119 -1.17 21.58 17.48
C SER A 119 -2.02 20.59 18.29
N ARG A 120 -1.41 19.52 18.86
CA ARG A 120 -2.03 18.46 19.65
C ARG A 120 -3.22 17.82 18.92
N PRO A 121 -3.00 17.22 17.74
CA PRO A 121 -4.08 16.56 17.01
C PRO A 121 -4.57 15.33 17.79
N ARG A 122 -5.89 15.16 17.83
CA ARG A 122 -6.51 13.96 18.40
C ARG A 122 -6.71 12.84 17.38
N ILE A 123 -6.57 13.15 16.09
CA ILE A 123 -6.63 12.14 15.01
C ILE A 123 -5.31 12.14 14.27
N ILE A 124 -4.70 10.97 14.18
CA ILE A 124 -3.43 10.78 13.48
C ILE A 124 -3.65 9.74 12.40
N VAL A 125 -3.38 10.10 11.16
CA VAL A 125 -3.38 9.19 10.01
C VAL A 125 -1.95 9.07 9.50
N GLY A 126 -1.49 7.84 9.26
CA GLY A 126 -0.11 7.72 8.80
C GLY A 126 0.26 6.35 8.23
N THR A 127 1.49 6.31 7.71
CA THR A 127 2.11 5.05 7.27
C THR A 127 2.99 4.49 8.38
N PRO A 128 3.05 3.14 8.57
CA PRO A 128 3.75 2.52 9.70
C PRO A 128 5.18 3.00 9.90
N GLY A 129 5.97 3.11 8.82
CA GLY A 129 7.37 3.56 8.92
C GLY A 129 7.51 4.97 9.50
N ARG A 130 6.67 5.93 9.07
CA ARG A 130 6.75 7.32 9.56
C ARG A 130 6.19 7.46 10.97
N ILE A 131 5.20 6.68 11.35
CA ILE A 131 4.72 6.64 12.73
C ILE A 131 5.85 6.16 13.65
N ASN A 132 6.56 5.07 13.29
CA ASN A 132 7.73 4.62 14.05
C ASN A 132 8.83 5.68 14.12
N ASP A 133 9.16 6.40 13.03
CA ASP A 133 10.12 7.49 13.03
C ASP A 133 9.77 8.58 14.09
N HIS A 134 8.48 8.92 14.22
CA HIS A 134 8.03 9.89 15.21
C HIS A 134 8.03 9.33 16.64
N LEU A 135 7.74 8.04 16.82
CA LEU A 135 7.84 7.35 18.12
C LEU A 135 9.30 7.30 18.60
N ASP A 136 10.25 6.94 17.71
CA ASP A 136 11.69 6.89 18.01
C ASP A 136 12.24 8.25 18.42
N ARG A 137 11.78 9.30 17.75
CA ARG A 137 12.11 10.70 18.07
C ARG A 137 11.37 11.23 19.29
N LYS A 138 10.51 10.42 19.93
CA LYS A 138 9.66 10.84 21.06
C LYS A 138 8.80 12.08 20.74
N SER A 139 8.58 12.38 19.47
CA SER A 139 7.75 13.50 18.98
C SER A 139 6.27 13.15 18.89
N LEU A 140 5.93 11.87 18.99
CA LEU A 140 4.58 11.32 19.02
C LEU A 140 4.43 10.47 20.29
N LYS A 141 3.31 10.63 20.98
CA LYS A 141 2.87 9.77 22.09
C LYS A 141 1.51 9.17 21.72
N LEU A 142 1.34 7.89 21.97
CA LEU A 142 0.11 7.14 21.64
C LEU A 142 -0.56 6.54 22.89
N SER A 143 -0.14 6.94 24.10
CA SER A 143 -0.62 6.39 25.37
C SER A 143 -2.09 6.66 25.66
N ASP A 144 -2.69 7.64 24.99
CA ASP A 144 -4.11 8.04 25.11
C ASP A 144 -4.96 7.60 23.92
N THR A 145 -4.40 6.78 23.02
CA THR A 145 -5.09 6.32 21.79
C THR A 145 -6.14 5.26 22.13
N GLY A 146 -7.40 5.68 22.19
CA GLY A 146 -8.52 4.78 22.45
C GLY A 146 -9.12 4.13 21.20
N PHE A 147 -8.72 4.55 20.01
CA PHE A 147 -9.26 4.07 18.74
C PHE A 147 -8.16 3.79 17.72
N LEU A 148 -8.08 2.55 17.24
CA LEU A 148 -7.11 2.13 16.23
C LEU A 148 -7.84 1.66 14.98
N VAL A 149 -7.41 2.13 13.81
CA VAL A 149 -7.85 1.63 12.51
C VAL A 149 -6.66 1.10 11.72
N LEU A 150 -6.80 -0.11 11.18
CA LEU A 150 -5.87 -0.71 10.23
C LEU A 150 -6.62 -0.83 8.89
N ASP A 151 -6.29 0.03 7.92
CA ASP A 151 -6.94 0.02 6.60
C ASP A 151 -6.04 -0.61 5.55
N GLU A 152 -6.63 -1.41 4.64
CA GLU A 152 -5.92 -2.24 3.66
C GLU A 152 -4.83 -3.10 4.33
N THR A 153 -5.22 -3.88 5.35
CA THR A 153 -4.29 -4.65 6.17
C THR A 153 -3.56 -5.74 5.38
N ASP A 154 -4.24 -6.41 4.44
CA ASP A 154 -3.64 -7.33 3.47
C ASP A 154 -2.45 -6.67 2.75
N ARG A 155 -2.60 -5.43 2.33
CA ARG A 155 -1.56 -4.65 1.69
C ARG A 155 -0.41 -4.29 2.62
N MET A 156 -0.71 -4.01 3.88
CA MET A 156 0.34 -3.73 4.86
C MET A 156 1.21 -4.97 5.09
N LEU A 157 0.64 -6.16 5.08
CA LEU A 157 1.39 -7.42 5.18
C LEU A 157 2.22 -7.69 3.92
N ASP A 158 1.65 -7.58 2.73
CA ASP A 158 2.36 -7.74 1.45
C ASP A 158 3.59 -6.82 1.35
N MET A 159 3.51 -5.65 1.97
CA MET A 159 4.61 -4.68 2.03
C MET A 159 5.60 -4.94 3.17
N GLY A 160 5.41 -5.98 3.96
CA GLY A 160 6.28 -6.35 5.07
C GLY A 160 6.15 -5.45 6.30
N PHE A 161 5.02 -4.75 6.46
CA PHE A 161 4.82 -3.82 7.59
C PHE A 161 4.41 -4.50 8.90
N GLY A 162 4.26 -5.83 8.95
CA GLY A 162 3.83 -6.55 10.16
C GLY A 162 4.68 -6.20 11.39
N ILE A 163 6.02 -6.29 11.26
CA ILE A 163 6.95 -5.92 12.35
C ILE A 163 6.79 -4.45 12.78
N GLN A 164 6.56 -3.56 11.81
CA GLN A 164 6.40 -2.13 12.08
C GLN A 164 5.08 -1.84 12.81
N ILE A 165 4.01 -2.53 12.46
CA ILE A 165 2.71 -2.45 13.15
C ILE A 165 2.85 -2.99 14.56
N ASP A 166 3.47 -4.15 14.76
CA ASP A 166 3.72 -4.72 16.09
C ASP A 166 4.48 -3.77 17.01
N ARG A 167 5.45 -3.04 16.45
CA ARG A 167 6.21 -2.03 17.18
C ARG A 167 5.33 -0.85 17.62
N ILE A 168 4.45 -0.36 16.74
CA ILE A 168 3.52 0.72 17.06
C ILE A 168 2.55 0.28 18.16
N LEU A 169 2.02 -0.94 18.08
CA LEU A 169 1.07 -1.48 19.05
C LEU A 169 1.60 -1.53 20.48
N LYS A 170 2.91 -1.68 20.67
CA LYS A 170 3.56 -1.62 22.01
C LYS A 170 3.44 -0.24 22.67
N HIS A 171 3.20 0.82 21.91
CA HIS A 171 3.00 2.17 22.40
C HIS A 171 1.53 2.56 22.65
N LEU A 172 0.59 1.65 22.30
CA LEU A 172 -0.84 1.86 22.48
C LEU A 172 -1.31 1.31 23.83
N PRO A 173 -2.37 1.88 24.42
CA PRO A 173 -2.98 1.32 25.63
C PRO A 173 -3.58 -0.06 25.38
N ALA A 174 -3.66 -0.88 26.45
CA ALA A 174 -4.29 -2.20 26.37
C ALA A 174 -5.80 -2.11 26.08
N LYS A 175 -6.47 -1.10 26.64
CA LYS A 175 -7.89 -0.84 26.38
C LYS A 175 -8.02 0.15 25.23
N LYS A 176 -8.40 -0.34 24.09
CA LYS A 176 -8.68 0.43 22.87
C LYS A 176 -9.67 -0.35 22.02
N GLN A 177 -10.44 0.34 21.21
CA GLN A 177 -11.24 -0.25 20.14
C GLN A 177 -10.39 -0.36 18.89
N THR A 178 -10.48 -1.49 18.18
CA THR A 178 -9.71 -1.71 16.94
C THR A 178 -10.64 -2.07 15.80
N LEU A 179 -10.54 -1.34 14.70
CA LEU A 179 -11.22 -1.65 13.44
C LEU A 179 -10.16 -2.05 12.41
N MET A 180 -10.29 -3.23 11.85
CA MET A 180 -9.37 -3.77 10.86
C MET A 180 -10.14 -4.03 9.56
N PHE A 181 -9.74 -3.36 8.48
CA PHE A 181 -10.34 -3.49 7.16
C PHE A 181 -9.34 -4.07 6.15
N SER A 182 -9.83 -5.01 5.35
CA SER A 182 -9.06 -5.67 4.31
C SER A 182 -9.91 -5.86 3.05
N ALA A 183 -9.28 -6.04 1.89
CA ALA A 183 -10.00 -6.44 0.69
C ALA A 183 -10.13 -7.97 0.61
N THR A 184 -9.15 -8.69 1.16
CA THR A 184 -9.10 -10.15 1.22
C THR A 184 -8.87 -10.62 2.65
N LEU A 185 -9.29 -11.83 2.99
CA LEU A 185 -9.09 -12.45 4.31
C LEU A 185 -8.36 -13.78 4.19
N PRO A 186 -7.10 -13.80 3.73
CA PRO A 186 -6.28 -15.00 3.79
C PRO A 186 -6.00 -15.39 5.26
N ASP A 187 -5.59 -16.65 5.50
CA ASP A 187 -5.34 -17.18 6.85
C ASP A 187 -4.34 -16.35 7.66
N GLU A 188 -3.40 -15.70 6.99
CA GLU A 188 -2.43 -14.82 7.63
C GLU A 188 -3.10 -13.57 8.23
N ILE A 189 -4.05 -12.96 7.50
CA ILE A 189 -4.86 -11.83 8.00
C ILE A 189 -5.74 -12.29 9.18
N VAL A 190 -6.36 -13.45 9.10
CA VAL A 190 -7.18 -14.01 10.17
C VAL A 190 -6.32 -14.26 11.43
N ARG A 191 -5.12 -14.84 11.29
CA ARG A 191 -4.17 -15.00 12.41
C ARG A 191 -3.73 -13.67 13.01
N MET A 192 -3.47 -12.68 12.15
CA MET A 192 -3.09 -11.35 12.62
C MET A 192 -4.24 -10.62 13.30
N SER A 193 -5.47 -10.80 12.82
CA SER A 193 -6.65 -10.22 13.45
C SER A 193 -6.83 -10.71 14.88
N SER A 194 -6.59 -11.99 15.16
CA SER A 194 -6.65 -12.56 16.52
C SER A 194 -5.64 -11.92 17.49
N LYS A 195 -4.53 -11.40 16.96
CA LYS A 195 -3.51 -10.72 17.76
C LYS A 195 -3.89 -9.27 18.11
N TYR A 196 -4.65 -8.60 17.24
CA TYR A 196 -4.89 -7.15 17.34
C TYR A 196 -6.30 -6.80 17.76
N LEU A 197 -7.25 -7.70 17.56
CA LEU A 197 -8.68 -7.53 17.84
C LEU A 197 -9.10 -8.37 19.04
N LYS A 198 -10.07 -7.88 19.79
CA LYS A 198 -10.70 -8.59 20.92
C LYS A 198 -12.14 -8.94 20.56
N ASN A 199 -12.44 -10.23 20.41
CA ASN A 199 -13.78 -10.73 20.06
C ASN A 199 -14.43 -9.90 18.93
N PRO A 200 -13.78 -9.80 17.73
CA PRO A 200 -14.23 -8.90 16.70
C PRO A 200 -15.53 -9.38 16.05
N GLU A 201 -16.40 -8.44 15.72
CA GLU A 201 -17.50 -8.67 14.80
C GLU A 201 -16.96 -8.80 13.37
N ARG A 202 -17.32 -9.90 12.70
CA ARG A 202 -16.93 -10.14 11.31
C ARG A 202 -17.96 -9.56 10.36
N VAL A 203 -17.60 -8.53 9.63
CA VAL A 203 -18.45 -7.90 8.63
C VAL A 203 -17.86 -8.20 7.26
N SER A 204 -18.52 -9.07 6.48
CA SER A 204 -18.08 -9.46 5.14
C SER A 204 -19.14 -9.14 4.09
N MET A 205 -18.76 -8.39 3.07
CA MET A 205 -19.63 -8.00 1.97
C MET A 205 -19.35 -8.82 0.72
N GLY A 206 -20.01 -9.99 0.61
CA GLY A 206 -19.96 -10.87 -0.56
C GLY A 206 -18.66 -11.67 -0.71
N ALA A 207 -18.60 -12.50 -1.74
CA ALA A 207 -17.41 -13.27 -2.11
C ALA A 207 -16.31 -12.27 -2.54
N THR A 208 -15.26 -12.18 -1.75
CA THR A 208 -14.13 -11.24 -1.91
C THR A 208 -13.32 -11.45 -3.21
N ASN A 209 -13.57 -12.56 -3.91
CA ASN A 209 -12.77 -12.98 -5.06
C ASN A 209 -13.44 -12.76 -6.43
N VAL A 210 -14.72 -12.29 -6.46
CA VAL A 210 -15.42 -12.05 -7.73
C VAL A 210 -15.24 -10.60 -8.13
N PRO A 211 -14.68 -10.33 -9.31
CA PRO A 211 -14.61 -8.97 -9.86
C PRO A 211 -16.02 -8.37 -9.96
N SER A 212 -16.13 -7.06 -9.79
CA SER A 212 -17.39 -6.36 -10.05
C SER A 212 -17.93 -6.77 -11.43
N ILE A 213 -19.21 -7.15 -11.51
CA ILE A 213 -19.90 -7.55 -12.74
C ILE A 213 -19.77 -6.49 -13.87
N LYS A 214 -19.42 -5.27 -13.50
CA LYS A 214 -19.28 -4.12 -14.41
C LYS A 214 -17.90 -3.98 -15.08
N ILE A 215 -16.97 -4.94 -14.86
CA ILE A 215 -15.65 -4.91 -15.48
C ILE A 215 -15.58 -5.93 -16.61
N LYS A 216 -15.51 -5.45 -17.86
CA LYS A 216 -15.23 -6.31 -19.01
C LYS A 216 -13.77 -6.76 -18.96
N GLN A 217 -13.55 -8.09 -18.88
CA GLN A 217 -12.20 -8.65 -18.83
C GLN A 217 -11.81 -9.19 -20.21
N GLU A 218 -10.63 -8.81 -20.68
CA GLU A 218 -10.04 -9.22 -21.94
C GLU A 218 -8.64 -9.80 -21.69
N VAL A 219 -8.30 -10.83 -22.45
CA VAL A 219 -7.00 -11.52 -22.36
C VAL A 219 -6.41 -11.69 -23.75
N ILE A 220 -5.16 -11.31 -23.91
CA ILE A 220 -4.41 -11.50 -25.17
C ILE A 220 -3.16 -12.34 -24.88
N HIS A 221 -3.10 -13.53 -25.49
CA HIS A 221 -1.90 -14.36 -25.50
C HIS A 221 -0.93 -13.85 -26.56
N ILE A 222 0.29 -13.50 -26.17
CA ILE A 222 1.21 -12.76 -27.04
C ILE A 222 2.68 -13.11 -26.74
N LYS A 223 3.54 -12.99 -27.76
CA LYS A 223 4.98 -13.08 -27.57
C LYS A 223 5.53 -11.81 -26.93
N GLN A 224 6.61 -11.94 -26.14
CA GLN A 224 7.20 -10.81 -25.40
C GLN A 224 7.60 -9.64 -26.32
N GLU A 225 8.10 -9.95 -27.53
CA GLU A 225 8.58 -8.97 -28.51
C GLU A 225 7.43 -8.14 -29.10
N GLN A 226 6.23 -8.72 -29.17
CA GLN A 226 5.04 -8.11 -29.77
C GLN A 226 4.24 -7.25 -28.77
N LYS A 227 4.50 -7.38 -27.45
CA LYS A 227 3.73 -6.67 -26.40
C LYS A 227 3.64 -5.16 -26.62
N TYR A 228 4.73 -4.54 -27.08
CA TYR A 228 4.73 -3.10 -27.27
C TYR A 228 3.86 -2.65 -28.45
N GLN A 229 3.95 -3.36 -29.57
CA GLN A 229 3.14 -3.06 -30.76
C GLN A 229 1.64 -3.26 -30.46
N GLU A 230 1.31 -4.35 -29.79
CA GLU A 230 -0.08 -4.61 -29.37
C GLU A 230 -0.56 -3.53 -28.38
N LEU A 231 0.29 -3.09 -27.44
CA LEU A 231 -0.09 -1.97 -26.54
C LEU A 231 -0.44 -0.72 -27.35
N ILE A 232 0.36 -0.34 -28.35
CA ILE A 232 0.09 0.84 -29.20
C ILE A 232 -1.27 0.71 -29.87
N LYS A 233 -1.57 -0.46 -30.48
CA LYS A 233 -2.86 -0.76 -31.09
C LYS A 233 -4.01 -0.60 -30.10
N GLN A 234 -3.87 -1.21 -28.93
CA GLN A 234 -4.89 -1.16 -27.86
C GLN A 234 -5.09 0.26 -27.29
N LEU A 235 -4.05 1.10 -27.27
CA LEU A 235 -4.15 2.50 -26.87
C LEU A 235 -4.79 3.40 -27.94
N GLN A 236 -4.68 3.05 -29.22
CA GLN A 236 -5.35 3.74 -30.33
C GLN A 236 -6.86 3.43 -30.39
N GLU A 237 -7.23 2.20 -30.06
CA GLU A 237 -8.61 1.72 -30.06
C GLU A 237 -9.43 2.20 -28.85
N ARG A 238 -8.76 2.59 -27.73
CA ARG A 238 -9.43 2.98 -26.48
C ARG A 238 -9.42 4.48 -26.29
N THR A 239 -10.56 5.01 -25.92
CA THR A 239 -10.72 6.41 -25.49
C THR A 239 -10.73 6.50 -23.97
N GLY A 240 -10.51 7.70 -23.42
CA GLY A 240 -10.62 7.95 -21.98
C GLY A 240 -9.33 7.72 -21.20
N SER A 241 -9.46 7.44 -19.92
CA SER A 241 -8.33 7.33 -18.99
C SER A 241 -7.87 5.88 -18.84
N ILE A 242 -6.59 5.65 -19.07
CA ILE A 242 -5.98 4.32 -19.10
C ILE A 242 -4.88 4.23 -18.03
N LEU A 243 -4.96 3.19 -17.19
CA LEU A 243 -3.92 2.83 -16.24
C LEU A 243 -3.18 1.57 -16.71
N VAL A 244 -1.90 1.71 -17.04
CA VAL A 244 -1.06 0.61 -17.53
C VAL A 244 -0.16 0.12 -16.40
N PHE A 245 -0.29 -1.15 -16.03
CA PHE A 245 0.52 -1.80 -15.01
C PHE A 245 1.77 -2.48 -15.59
N VAL A 246 2.92 -2.16 -15.01
CA VAL A 246 4.22 -2.76 -15.33
C VAL A 246 4.92 -3.27 -14.09
N LYS A 247 5.78 -4.28 -14.25
CA LYS A 247 6.46 -4.98 -13.15
C LYS A 247 7.46 -4.11 -12.39
N THR A 248 8.21 -3.22 -13.07
CA THR A 248 9.33 -2.52 -12.46
C THR A 248 9.25 -1.00 -12.62
N LYS A 249 9.87 -0.26 -11.66
CA LYS A 249 10.02 1.19 -11.75
C LYS A 249 10.74 1.67 -13.01
N HIS A 250 11.70 0.88 -13.49
CA HIS A 250 12.44 1.17 -14.70
C HIS A 250 11.55 1.06 -15.94
N ASN A 251 10.77 -0.04 -16.02
CA ASN A 251 9.81 -0.24 -17.10
C ASN A 251 8.73 0.85 -17.12
N SER A 252 8.25 1.29 -15.94
CA SER A 252 7.27 2.38 -15.86
C SER A 252 7.79 3.66 -16.50
N LYS A 253 9.02 4.09 -16.12
CA LYS A 253 9.65 5.29 -16.71
C LYS A 253 9.89 5.13 -18.21
N ASN A 254 10.45 4.00 -18.63
CA ASN A 254 10.83 3.78 -20.03
C ASN A 254 9.61 3.65 -20.93
N LEU A 255 8.58 2.93 -20.50
CA LEU A 255 7.35 2.76 -21.27
C LEU A 255 6.63 4.10 -21.45
N ALA A 256 6.47 4.88 -20.38
CA ALA A 256 5.89 6.21 -20.49
C ALA A 256 6.68 7.12 -21.44
N ALA A 257 8.01 7.10 -21.38
CA ALA A 257 8.86 7.86 -22.29
C ALA A 257 8.73 7.41 -23.75
N LYS A 258 8.61 6.08 -24.01
CA LYS A 258 8.35 5.55 -25.34
C LYS A 258 6.98 5.98 -25.88
N LEU A 259 5.94 5.90 -25.06
CA LEU A 259 4.58 6.34 -25.43
C LEU A 259 4.54 7.84 -25.76
N CYS A 260 5.27 8.67 -25.00
CA CYS A 260 5.40 10.10 -25.33
C CYS A 260 6.07 10.36 -26.70
N LYS A 261 7.06 9.56 -27.08
CA LYS A 261 7.68 9.64 -28.44
C LYS A 261 6.69 9.30 -29.55
N GLU A 262 5.76 8.39 -29.30
CA GLU A 262 4.63 8.04 -30.17
C GLU A 262 3.47 9.04 -30.07
N LYS A 263 3.71 10.24 -29.50
CA LYS A 263 2.73 11.32 -29.34
C LYS A 263 1.54 11.00 -28.40
N PHE A 264 1.59 9.91 -27.62
CA PHE A 264 0.60 9.68 -26.57
C PHE A 264 0.83 10.60 -25.37
N LYS A 265 -0.27 11.06 -24.77
CA LYS A 265 -0.22 11.84 -23.52
C LYS A 265 -0.07 10.88 -22.34
N ALA A 266 1.17 10.55 -21.96
CA ALA A 266 1.48 9.57 -20.92
C ALA A 266 2.44 10.15 -19.87
N ASP A 267 2.32 9.67 -18.60
CA ASP A 267 3.32 9.92 -17.55
C ASP A 267 3.49 8.65 -16.68
N ALA A 268 4.57 8.60 -15.91
CA ALA A 268 4.94 7.44 -15.09
C ALA A 268 4.72 7.69 -13.61
N LEU A 269 4.25 6.65 -12.89
CA LEU A 269 4.13 6.66 -11.43
C LEU A 269 4.85 5.45 -10.83
N HIS A 270 5.92 5.70 -10.05
CA HIS A 270 6.73 4.64 -9.43
C HIS A 270 7.33 5.07 -8.09
N GLY A 271 7.81 4.10 -7.29
CA GLY A 271 8.26 4.33 -5.93
C GLY A 271 9.44 5.30 -5.77
N ASN A 272 10.28 5.48 -6.79
CA ASN A 272 11.44 6.37 -6.73
C ASN A 272 11.11 7.85 -7.00
N LEU A 273 9.86 8.19 -7.34
CA LEU A 273 9.47 9.60 -7.49
C LEU A 273 9.42 10.28 -6.12
N ARG A 274 9.96 11.50 -6.05
CA ARG A 274 9.78 12.38 -4.88
C ARG A 274 8.28 12.62 -4.65
N GLN A 275 7.86 12.77 -3.39
CA GLN A 275 6.43 12.91 -3.05
C GLN A 275 5.77 14.09 -3.79
N SER A 276 6.47 15.22 -3.90
CA SER A 276 5.98 16.38 -4.67
C SER A 276 5.67 16.02 -6.13
N LYS A 277 6.60 15.31 -6.81
CA LYS A 277 6.38 14.89 -8.20
C LYS A 277 5.21 13.89 -8.30
N ARG A 278 5.09 12.94 -7.36
CA ARG A 278 3.94 12.01 -7.31
C ARG A 278 2.62 12.76 -7.21
N THR A 279 2.53 13.72 -6.28
CA THR A 279 1.35 14.58 -6.12
C THR A 279 1.04 15.35 -7.40
N THR A 280 2.06 15.92 -8.07
CA THR A 280 1.89 16.62 -9.36
C THR A 280 1.36 15.70 -10.45
N VAL A 281 1.95 14.50 -10.63
CA VAL A 281 1.52 13.51 -11.63
C VAL A 281 0.07 13.08 -11.35
N MET A 282 -0.26 12.79 -10.10
CA MET A 282 -1.61 12.38 -9.71
C MET A 282 -2.65 13.48 -9.92
N SER A 283 -2.31 14.72 -9.56
CA SER A 283 -3.18 15.87 -9.82
C SER A 283 -3.38 16.11 -11.32
N ALA A 284 -2.33 15.99 -12.10
CA ALA A 284 -2.40 16.14 -13.56
C ALA A 284 -3.28 15.03 -14.20
N PHE A 285 -3.17 13.79 -13.74
CA PHE A 285 -4.00 12.68 -14.21
C PHE A 285 -5.47 12.86 -13.81
N ARG A 286 -5.76 13.24 -12.56
CA ARG A 286 -7.14 13.56 -12.12
C ARG A 286 -7.77 14.68 -12.94
N ASN A 287 -6.99 15.69 -13.30
CA ASN A 287 -7.44 16.82 -14.11
C ASN A 287 -7.39 16.53 -15.62
N LYS A 288 -7.22 15.25 -16.04
CA LYS A 288 -7.19 14.81 -17.44
C LYS A 288 -6.19 15.54 -18.31
N LYS A 289 -5.08 16.10 -17.71
CA LYS A 289 -4.00 16.75 -18.48
C LYS A 289 -3.24 15.75 -19.36
N PHE A 290 -3.27 14.47 -18.98
CA PHE A 290 -2.83 13.35 -19.79
C PHE A 290 -3.76 12.15 -19.52
N THR A 291 -3.82 11.19 -20.46
CA THR A 291 -4.81 10.10 -20.46
C THR A 291 -4.22 8.75 -20.07
N ILE A 292 -2.91 8.56 -20.16
CA ILE A 292 -2.26 7.27 -19.92
C ILE A 292 -1.30 7.39 -18.73
N LEU A 293 -1.60 6.67 -17.65
CA LEU A 293 -0.73 6.57 -16.49
C LEU A 293 -0.04 5.20 -16.47
N VAL A 294 1.28 5.17 -16.57
CA VAL A 294 2.07 3.93 -16.46
C VAL A 294 2.58 3.77 -15.04
N ALA A 295 2.16 2.72 -14.33
CA ALA A 295 2.43 2.57 -12.91
C ALA A 295 2.91 1.17 -12.52
N THR A 296 3.62 1.08 -11.40
CA THR A 296 3.89 -0.18 -10.69
C THR A 296 2.82 -0.40 -9.62
N ASP A 297 2.60 -1.66 -9.18
CA ASP A 297 1.63 -2.00 -8.13
C ASP A 297 1.78 -1.13 -6.89
N ILE A 298 3.00 -1.06 -6.33
CA ILE A 298 3.29 -0.26 -5.12
C ILE A 298 2.91 1.20 -5.31
N ALA A 299 3.10 1.74 -6.50
CA ALA A 299 2.82 3.15 -6.77
C ALA A 299 1.35 3.42 -7.09
N ALA A 300 0.67 2.46 -7.69
CA ALA A 300 -0.76 2.53 -8.01
C ALA A 300 -1.67 2.16 -6.83
N ARG A 301 -1.12 1.54 -5.79
CA ARG A 301 -1.87 1.24 -4.55
C ARG A 301 -2.34 2.54 -3.90
N GLY A 302 -3.59 2.55 -3.46
CA GLY A 302 -4.22 3.74 -2.87
C GLY A 302 -4.54 4.85 -3.88
N LEU A 303 -4.46 4.60 -5.20
CA LEU A 303 -4.94 5.57 -6.18
C LEU A 303 -6.47 5.66 -6.12
N ASP A 304 -6.94 6.83 -5.78
CA ASP A 304 -8.35 7.19 -5.92
C ASP A 304 -8.50 8.15 -7.09
N VAL A 305 -8.79 7.57 -8.24
CA VAL A 305 -9.08 8.28 -9.48
C VAL A 305 -10.37 7.69 -10.04
N PRO A 306 -11.50 8.39 -9.87
CA PRO A 306 -12.82 7.81 -10.17
C PRO A 306 -13.07 7.59 -11.65
N HIS A 307 -12.33 8.25 -12.53
CA HIS A 307 -12.54 8.23 -13.97
C HIS A 307 -11.59 7.31 -14.75
N ILE A 308 -10.94 6.33 -14.11
CA ILE A 308 -10.16 5.32 -14.85
C ILE A 308 -11.15 4.38 -15.55
N GLU A 309 -11.14 4.44 -16.88
CA GLU A 309 -12.04 3.65 -17.73
C GLU A 309 -11.42 2.29 -18.07
N HIS A 310 -10.09 2.27 -18.29
CA HIS A 310 -9.39 1.08 -18.71
C HIS A 310 -8.18 0.77 -17.83
N VAL A 311 -8.02 -0.50 -17.48
CA VAL A 311 -6.83 -1.05 -16.82
C VAL A 311 -6.14 -2.01 -17.79
N ILE A 312 -4.86 -1.80 -18.10
CA ILE A 312 -4.06 -2.69 -18.92
C ILE A 312 -2.95 -3.31 -18.08
N ASN A 313 -2.99 -4.62 -17.90
CA ASN A 313 -1.93 -5.40 -17.30
C ASN A 313 -0.88 -5.72 -18.38
N TYR A 314 0.00 -4.76 -18.68
CA TYR A 314 1.13 -4.97 -19.60
C TYR A 314 2.06 -6.06 -19.09
N ASP A 315 2.31 -6.09 -17.78
CA ASP A 315 2.91 -7.20 -17.06
C ASP A 315 1.94 -7.73 -16.00
N LEU A 316 1.79 -9.05 -15.88
CA LEU A 316 0.99 -9.65 -14.82
C LEU A 316 1.57 -9.37 -13.43
N PRO A 317 0.72 -9.28 -12.41
CA PRO A 317 1.17 -9.09 -11.02
C PRO A 317 2.00 -10.30 -10.55
N GLN A 318 2.79 -10.10 -9.47
CA GLN A 318 3.57 -11.19 -8.87
C GLN A 318 2.69 -12.11 -8.00
N VAL A 319 1.65 -11.55 -7.40
CA VAL A 319 0.69 -12.21 -6.52
C VAL A 319 -0.69 -12.12 -7.17
N ALA A 320 -1.45 -13.22 -7.16
CA ALA A 320 -2.74 -13.30 -7.85
C ALA A 320 -3.77 -12.29 -7.30
N GLU A 321 -3.76 -12.04 -6.00
CA GLU A 321 -4.63 -11.08 -5.31
C GLU A 321 -4.46 -9.66 -5.83
N ASP A 322 -3.24 -9.28 -6.25
CA ASP A 322 -2.97 -7.96 -6.86
C ASP A 322 -3.77 -7.75 -8.16
N TYR A 323 -4.13 -8.82 -8.87
CA TYR A 323 -4.96 -8.73 -10.07
C TYR A 323 -6.33 -8.13 -9.76
N ILE A 324 -6.99 -8.60 -8.70
CA ILE A 324 -8.28 -8.06 -8.25
C ILE A 324 -8.16 -6.59 -7.87
N HIS A 325 -7.08 -6.23 -7.17
CA HIS A 325 -6.82 -4.85 -6.78
C HIS A 325 -6.50 -3.91 -7.94
N ARG A 326 -5.86 -4.41 -9.00
CA ARG A 326 -5.64 -3.66 -10.24
C ARG A 326 -6.95 -3.40 -10.95
N MET A 327 -7.78 -4.44 -11.14
CA MET A 327 -9.10 -4.30 -11.73
C MET A 327 -9.99 -3.32 -10.96
N GLY A 328 -9.94 -3.36 -9.63
CA GLY A 328 -10.68 -2.41 -8.78
C GLY A 328 -10.22 -0.95 -8.90
N ARG A 329 -9.28 -0.62 -9.81
CA ARG A 329 -8.97 0.78 -10.17
C ARG A 329 -9.94 1.35 -11.18
N THR A 330 -10.64 0.53 -11.95
CA THR A 330 -11.74 0.94 -12.85
C THR A 330 -13.11 0.56 -12.28
N ALA A 331 -14.17 0.87 -12.98
CA ALA A 331 -15.58 0.59 -12.61
C ALA A 331 -15.97 1.10 -11.21
N ARG A 332 -15.52 2.28 -10.84
CA ARG A 332 -15.83 2.90 -9.55
C ARG A 332 -17.10 3.74 -9.61
N ALA A 333 -17.74 3.92 -8.44
CA ALA A 333 -18.95 4.71 -8.27
C ALA A 333 -20.09 4.30 -9.23
N GLY A 334 -20.19 3.01 -9.58
CA GLY A 334 -21.23 2.50 -10.44
C GLY A 334 -20.96 2.59 -11.95
N ALA A 335 -19.84 3.17 -12.36
CA ALA A 335 -19.40 3.22 -13.76
C ALA A 335 -18.99 1.84 -14.29
N GLU A 336 -19.00 1.69 -15.59
CA GLU A 336 -18.44 0.53 -16.31
C GLU A 336 -16.94 0.72 -16.53
N GLY A 337 -16.22 -0.39 -16.71
CA GLY A 337 -14.80 -0.37 -16.98
C GLY A 337 -14.30 -1.60 -17.72
N SER A 338 -13.08 -1.55 -18.24
CA SER A 338 -12.45 -2.72 -18.85
C SER A 338 -11.08 -3.02 -18.25
N SER A 339 -10.72 -4.30 -18.26
CA SER A 339 -9.40 -4.81 -17.88
C SER A 339 -8.85 -5.69 -18.98
N LEU A 340 -7.70 -5.32 -19.54
CA LEU A 340 -6.98 -6.08 -20.55
C LEU A 340 -5.70 -6.65 -19.96
N SER A 341 -5.41 -7.93 -20.22
CA SER A 341 -4.20 -8.59 -19.73
C SER A 341 -3.39 -9.20 -20.88
N PHE A 342 -2.10 -8.87 -20.95
CA PHE A 342 -1.16 -9.51 -21.86
C PHE A 342 -0.50 -10.69 -21.16
N ILE A 343 -0.62 -11.88 -21.76
CA ILE A 343 -0.10 -13.13 -21.23
C ILE A 343 0.96 -13.67 -22.19
N THR A 344 2.19 -13.77 -21.70
CA THR A 344 3.27 -14.44 -22.42
C THR A 344 3.40 -15.90 -21.98
N ASN A 345 4.17 -16.70 -22.72
CA ASN A 345 4.45 -18.09 -22.34
C ASN A 345 5.09 -18.19 -20.93
N SER A 346 5.91 -17.21 -20.55
CA SER A 346 6.53 -17.15 -19.22
C SER A 346 5.55 -16.75 -18.11
N ASP A 347 4.39 -16.21 -18.43
CA ASP A 347 3.39 -15.78 -17.47
C ASP A 347 2.32 -16.84 -17.18
N ARG A 348 2.39 -18.02 -17.83
CA ARG A 348 1.36 -19.08 -17.75
C ARG A 348 1.06 -19.52 -16.32
N GLU A 349 2.08 -19.73 -15.51
CA GLU A 349 1.88 -20.14 -14.11
C GLU A 349 1.16 -19.06 -13.29
N LYS A 350 1.53 -17.79 -13.48
CA LYS A 350 0.88 -16.66 -12.81
C LYS A 350 -0.57 -16.50 -13.25
N TRP A 351 -0.81 -16.66 -14.55
CA TRP A 351 -2.16 -16.60 -15.08
C TRP A 351 -3.04 -17.72 -14.53
N ASN A 352 -2.55 -18.95 -14.49
CA ASN A 352 -3.24 -20.07 -13.87
C ASN A 352 -3.57 -19.82 -12.38
N ALA A 353 -2.68 -19.15 -11.65
CA ALA A 353 -2.96 -18.77 -10.26
C ALA A 353 -4.07 -17.71 -10.16
N ILE A 354 -4.07 -16.73 -11.07
CA ILE A 354 -5.12 -15.71 -11.18
C ILE A 354 -6.47 -16.37 -11.54
N GLU A 355 -6.50 -17.25 -12.54
CA GLU A 355 -7.73 -17.96 -12.93
C GLU A 355 -8.33 -18.79 -11.78
N ARG A 356 -7.49 -19.46 -11.00
CA ARG A 356 -7.96 -20.21 -9.82
C ARG A 356 -8.52 -19.28 -8.72
N LEU A 357 -8.00 -18.08 -8.63
CA LEU A 357 -8.51 -17.08 -7.67
C LEU A 357 -9.86 -16.52 -8.13
N LEU A 358 -10.03 -16.30 -9.44
CA LEU A 358 -11.27 -15.77 -10.04
C LEU A 358 -12.39 -16.82 -10.09
N ASP A 359 -12.02 -18.06 -10.37
CA ASP A 359 -12.95 -19.19 -10.51
C ASP A 359 -12.38 -20.44 -9.81
N PRO A 360 -12.73 -20.66 -8.54
CA PRO A 360 -12.27 -21.81 -7.78
C PRO A 360 -12.74 -23.17 -8.35
N THR A 361 -13.77 -23.16 -9.19
CA THR A 361 -14.33 -24.43 -9.77
C THR A 361 -13.44 -25.01 -10.87
N LYS A 362 -12.62 -24.20 -11.51
CA LYS A 362 -11.65 -24.62 -12.55
C LYS A 362 -10.47 -25.45 -12.02
N LYS A 363 -10.47 -25.80 -10.74
CA LYS A 363 -9.35 -26.51 -10.07
C LYS A 363 -9.06 -27.94 -10.57
N LYS A 364 -9.90 -28.58 -11.38
CA LYS A 364 -9.79 -30.02 -11.67
C LYS A 364 -9.47 -30.45 -13.11
N GLU A 365 -9.49 -29.59 -14.10
CA GLU A 365 -9.43 -30.08 -15.48
C GLU A 365 -8.04 -30.15 -16.14
N ASN A 366 -7.00 -29.57 -15.58
CA ASN A 366 -5.72 -29.41 -16.30
C ASN A 366 -4.58 -30.34 -15.89
N PHE A 367 -4.80 -31.32 -14.99
CA PHE A 367 -3.73 -32.28 -14.62
C PHE A 367 -3.74 -33.62 -15.36
N SER A 368 -4.78 -33.90 -16.17
CA SER A 368 -4.94 -35.21 -16.86
C SER A 368 -4.59 -35.24 -18.34
N LYS A 369 -4.23 -34.11 -18.98
CA LYS A 369 -4.00 -34.09 -20.45
C LYS A 369 -2.55 -33.92 -20.92
N SER A 370 -1.54 -34.01 -20.03
CA SER A 370 -0.14 -33.92 -20.48
C SER A 370 0.69 -35.20 -20.35
N LYS A 371 0.02 -36.38 -20.17
CA LYS A 371 0.71 -37.69 -20.17
C LYS A 371 0.07 -38.68 -21.17
N SER A 372 -0.11 -38.30 -22.41
CA SER A 372 -0.36 -39.23 -23.50
C SER A 372 0.22 -38.68 -24.78
N GLY A 373 1.50 -38.93 -25.00
CA GLY A 373 2.19 -38.55 -26.24
C GLY A 373 3.67 -38.89 -26.15
N GLY A 374 3.98 -40.09 -25.72
CA GLY A 374 5.30 -40.69 -25.82
C GLY A 374 5.17 -42.05 -26.45
N GLY A 375 5.31 -42.10 -27.81
CA GLY A 375 5.32 -43.31 -28.58
C GLY A 375 6.39 -44.27 -28.11
N GLY A 376 5.94 -45.45 -27.68
CA GLY A 376 6.80 -46.54 -27.31
C GLY A 376 7.56 -47.06 -28.51
N PHE A 377 8.84 -46.94 -28.53
CA PHE A 377 9.70 -47.81 -29.29
C PHE A 377 9.92 -49.09 -28.47
N GLN A 378 9.16 -50.12 -28.79
CA GLN A 378 9.44 -51.49 -28.39
C GLN A 378 10.70 -51.93 -29.14
N ARG A 379 11.78 -52.14 -28.40
CA ARG A 379 12.92 -52.95 -28.88
C ARG A 379 12.72 -54.34 -28.35
N ASP A 380 12.33 -55.25 -29.25
CA ASP A 380 12.41 -56.68 -29.12
C ASP A 380 13.86 -57.12 -28.86
N TYR A 381 14.13 -57.72 -27.69
CA TYR A 381 15.30 -58.53 -27.47
C TYR A 381 14.90 -60.00 -27.51
N LYS A 382 15.06 -60.62 -28.66
CA LYS A 382 15.04 -62.07 -28.86
C LYS A 382 16.30 -62.70 -28.22
N ASN A 383 16.07 -63.63 -27.33
CA ASN A 383 17.02 -64.63 -26.80
C ASN A 383 17.79 -65.33 -27.91
N LYS A 384 19.11 -65.41 -27.79
CA LYS A 384 19.90 -66.53 -28.33
C LYS A 384 20.93 -66.98 -27.30
N ARG A 385 20.68 -68.19 -26.74
CA ARG A 385 21.67 -69.01 -26.02
C ARG A 385 22.64 -69.61 -27.02
N ARG A 386 23.95 -69.69 -26.69
CA ARG A 386 25.03 -70.63 -27.00
C ARG A 386 26.28 -69.96 -26.44
N GLY A 387 27.08 -70.49 -25.52
CA GLY A 387 27.76 -71.81 -25.44
C GLY A 387 29.27 -71.54 -25.71
N GLY A 388 30.16 -71.91 -24.79
CA GLY A 388 31.62 -71.91 -24.95
C GLY A 388 32.34 -71.18 -23.81
N GLU A 389 32.76 -71.85 -22.83
CA GLU A 389 33.94 -72.56 -22.27
C GLU A 389 35.29 -71.84 -22.40
N ARG A 390 35.97 -71.82 -21.20
CA ARG A 390 37.46 -71.77 -20.95
C ARG A 390 38.08 -70.38 -21.04
N ASP A 391 39.00 -69.97 -20.21
CA ASP A 391 39.91 -70.62 -19.22
C ASP A 391 40.64 -69.50 -18.39
N ARG A 392 40.91 -69.79 -17.12
CA ARG A 392 42.08 -69.52 -16.29
C ARG A 392 42.77 -68.14 -16.36
N ASN A 393 43.02 -67.38 -15.27
CA ASN A 393 44.00 -67.71 -14.24
C ASN A 393 44.31 -66.46 -13.34
N LYS A 394 44.46 -66.73 -12.04
CA LYS A 394 45.36 -66.04 -11.04
C LYS A 394 45.03 -64.55 -10.75
N GLY A 395 44.93 -64.11 -9.57
CA GLY A 395 45.38 -64.48 -8.25
C GLY A 395 45.20 -63.26 -7.33
N GLY A 396 45.05 -63.55 -6.05
CA GLY A 396 45.48 -62.69 -5.00
C GLY A 396 44.41 -62.24 -3.99
N ARG A 397 44.25 -63.02 -2.92
CA ARG A 397 43.61 -62.78 -1.62
C ARG A 397 44.50 -61.88 -0.73
N PRO A 398 44.14 -61.48 0.47
CA PRO A 398 42.99 -61.78 1.36
C PRO A 398 42.42 -60.56 2.14
N SER A 399 41.22 -60.57 2.66
CA SER A 399 40.63 -61.12 3.89
C SER A 399 40.63 -60.16 5.08
N PHE A 400 39.55 -60.01 5.69
CA PHE A 400 39.06 -60.17 7.07
C PHE A 400 37.77 -59.39 7.16
N GLY A 401 36.64 -59.87 7.55
CA GLY A 401 36.26 -60.84 8.54
C GLY A 401 35.20 -60.21 9.43
N GLY A 402 34.07 -60.89 9.57
CA GLY A 402 33.26 -60.96 10.74
C GLY A 402 31.92 -60.19 10.71
N ASN A 403 30.89 -60.72 10.36
CA ASN A 403 29.81 -61.68 10.73
C ASN A 403 29.17 -61.43 12.10
N ARG A 404 27.84 -61.24 12.09
CA ARG A 404 26.71 -61.90 12.81
C ARG A 404 25.61 -60.89 13.12
N SER A 405 24.44 -61.07 12.47
CA SER A 405 23.21 -61.82 12.92
C SER A 405 22.72 -61.39 14.32
N SER A 406 21.48 -61.07 14.62
CA SER A 406 20.15 -61.58 14.29
C SER A 406 19.15 -60.99 15.30
N GLU A 407 17.88 -60.89 14.86
CA GLU A 407 16.65 -61.04 15.66
C GLU A 407 16.40 -60.10 16.84
N GLY A 408 15.38 -59.22 16.81
CA GLY A 408 13.98 -59.64 17.03
C GLY A 408 13.52 -59.29 18.42
N PHE A 409 12.48 -58.53 18.62
CA PHE A 409 11.35 -58.74 19.50
C PHE A 409 10.72 -57.43 20.05
N ARG A 410 9.46 -57.42 19.92
CA ARG A 410 8.35 -56.64 20.46
C ARG A 410 8.49 -56.12 21.90
N GLY A 411 7.82 -54.95 22.16
CA GLY A 411 6.94 -54.95 23.32
C GLY A 411 6.95 -53.67 24.16
N SER A 412 5.80 -52.98 24.12
CA SER A 412 5.06 -52.38 25.26
C SER A 412 5.60 -51.15 26.03
N LYS A 413 4.75 -50.11 26.04
CA LYS A 413 4.55 -49.10 27.11
C LYS A 413 4.20 -49.78 28.47
N PRO A 414 4.15 -49.09 29.67
CA PRO A 414 3.94 -47.67 29.98
C PRO A 414 4.62 -47.17 31.30
N ALA A 415 4.21 -45.94 31.68
CA ALA A 415 4.00 -45.41 33.04
C ALA A 415 5.04 -44.41 33.62
N GLU A 416 4.50 -43.22 33.81
CA GLU A 416 4.60 -42.27 34.93
C GLU A 416 5.65 -42.50 36.03
N ARG A 417 6.35 -41.41 36.38
CA ARG A 417 6.35 -40.87 37.76
C ARG A 417 7.12 -39.54 37.85
N SER A 418 6.40 -38.61 38.43
CA SER A 418 6.79 -37.36 39.09
C SER A 418 8.05 -37.47 39.98
N ARG A 419 8.80 -36.36 40.07
CA ARG A 419 9.23 -35.78 41.35
C ARG A 419 9.91 -34.43 41.18
N GLU A 420 9.32 -33.47 41.87
CA GLU A 420 9.83 -32.18 42.35
C GLU A 420 11.23 -32.27 42.98
N ASN A 421 11.98 -31.19 42.88
CA ASN A 421 12.53 -30.48 44.05
C ASN A 421 13.38 -29.25 43.61
N LYS A 422 12.95 -28.08 44.08
CA LYS A 422 13.78 -26.91 44.44
C LYS A 422 14.34 -27.16 45.85
N PRO A 423 15.15 -26.24 46.48
CA PRO A 423 16.06 -25.15 46.09
C PRO A 423 17.37 -25.16 46.93
N THR A 424 18.27 -24.21 46.76
CA THR A 424 19.08 -23.49 47.81
C THR A 424 20.17 -22.71 47.11
N ASP A 425 20.20 -21.43 47.18
CA ASP A 425 20.68 -20.41 48.13
C ASP A 425 22.19 -20.38 48.42
N ARG A 426 22.69 -19.12 48.41
CA ARG A 426 23.81 -18.53 49.16
C ARG A 426 25.18 -18.52 48.48
N PHE A 427 25.98 -17.45 48.43
CA PHE A 427 26.28 -16.28 49.26
C PHE A 427 27.19 -15.31 48.49
N ARG A 428 26.95 -13.99 48.54
CA ARG A 428 27.72 -12.90 49.19
C ARG A 428 29.16 -12.62 48.75
N GLY A 429 29.39 -11.28 48.49
CA GLY A 429 30.62 -10.55 48.84
C GLY A 429 30.97 -9.53 47.78
N ASN A 430 30.61 -8.36 47.85
CA ASN A 430 30.96 -7.07 48.46
C ASN A 430 32.42 -6.65 48.26
N ARG A 431 32.62 -5.51 47.64
CA ARG A 431 33.38 -4.29 48.04
C ARG A 431 34.13 -3.62 46.89
N ASN A 432 33.67 -2.38 46.66
CA ASN A 432 34.37 -1.11 46.57
C ASN A 432 35.84 -1.07 46.17
N SER A 433 36.18 -0.23 45.18
CA SER A 433 36.90 1.02 45.43
C SER A 433 37.12 1.82 44.16
N GLU A 434 37.02 3.10 44.35
CA GLU A 434 37.35 4.28 43.59
C GLU A 434 38.71 4.25 42.89
N GLY A 435 38.85 5.07 41.83
CA GLY A 435 40.16 5.50 41.38
C GLY A 435 40.16 6.10 39.97
N SER A 436 40.16 7.38 39.93
CA SER A 436 40.31 8.35 38.86
C SER A 436 41.54 8.18 37.95
N ARG A 437 41.48 8.86 36.81
CA ARG A 437 42.50 9.56 36.00
C ARG A 437 42.79 8.99 34.62
N GLU A 438 42.36 9.80 33.64
CA GLU A 438 43.17 10.55 32.65
C GLU A 438 44.38 9.82 32.03
N ASN A 439 44.37 9.69 30.70
CA ASN A 439 45.27 10.35 29.73
C ASN A 439 45.32 9.62 28.40
N LYS A 440 45.21 10.37 27.32
CA LYS A 440 45.78 10.10 25.99
C LYS A 440 47.29 10.25 26.06
N PRO A 441 48.15 9.86 25.09
CA PRO A 441 47.97 9.84 23.62
C PRO A 441 48.77 8.76 22.81
N ALA A 442 48.54 8.77 21.52
CA ALA A 442 49.41 8.60 20.33
C ALA A 442 50.48 7.46 20.30
N ASP A 443 50.53 6.76 19.21
CA ASP A 443 51.48 6.75 18.09
C ASP A 443 51.69 5.38 17.41
N ARG A 444 51.67 5.43 16.06
CA ARG A 444 52.54 4.81 15.07
C ARG A 444 52.87 3.31 15.11
N PHE A 445 52.67 2.69 13.94
CA PHE A 445 53.63 1.95 13.12
C PHE A 445 52.91 1.49 11.81
N ARG A 446 53.23 1.92 10.64
CA ARG A 446 54.27 1.78 9.63
C ARG A 446 54.53 0.32 9.14
N GLY A 447 54.43 0.17 7.84
CA GLY A 447 55.14 -0.81 6.99
C GLY A 447 54.20 -1.53 6.01
N ASN A 448 54.28 -1.52 4.78
CA ASN A 448 55.19 -1.26 3.66
C ASN A 448 54.92 -2.28 2.52
N ARG A 449 54.75 -1.77 1.28
CA ARG A 449 55.14 -2.25 -0.06
C ARG A 449 54.48 -3.51 -0.65
N HIS A 450 54.01 -3.51 -1.90
CA HIS A 450 54.58 -3.24 -3.24
C HIS A 450 53.44 -3.03 -4.23
N SER A 451 53.38 -2.07 -5.06
CA SER A 451 53.96 -1.65 -6.37
C SER A 451 53.57 -2.54 -7.57
N GLU A 452 52.93 -1.89 -8.55
CA GLU A 452 53.03 -1.89 -10.00
C GLU A 452 51.74 -1.26 -10.53
N GLY A 453 51.61 -0.17 -11.23
CA GLY A 453 52.42 0.39 -12.29
C GLY A 453 51.54 0.41 -13.56
N PHE A 454 50.77 1.50 -13.83
CA PHE A 454 50.37 1.85 -15.19
C PHE A 454 50.15 3.38 -15.30
N LYS A 455 50.90 3.95 -16.25
CA LYS A 455 50.93 5.39 -16.57
C LYS A 455 49.78 5.79 -17.47
N PRO A 456 49.33 7.10 -17.42
CA PRO A 456 48.32 7.64 -18.30
C PRO A 456 48.90 8.35 -19.52
N LYS A 457 48.14 8.42 -20.59
CA LYS A 457 48.35 9.30 -21.75
C LYS A 457 47.43 10.53 -21.69
N ASN A 458 48.07 11.69 -21.87
CA ASN A 458 47.64 13.04 -22.21
C ASN A 458 46.34 13.16 -23.05
N THR A 459 45.52 14.20 -22.90
CA THR A 459 45.83 15.61 -23.32
C THR A 459 44.71 16.57 -22.97
N GLU A 460 45.14 17.81 -22.62
CA GLU A 460 44.54 19.14 -22.91
C GLU A 460 43.24 19.58 -22.23
N GLY A 461 43.41 20.51 -21.35
CA GLY A 461 43.05 21.91 -21.51
C GLY A 461 41.89 22.35 -20.63
N PHE A 462 42.12 22.74 -19.36
CA PHE A 462 41.18 23.63 -18.66
C PHE A 462 41.94 24.67 -17.85
N LYS A 463 41.59 25.95 -18.16
CA LYS A 463 42.15 27.18 -17.60
C LYS A 463 41.83 27.30 -16.10
N GLU A 464 42.85 27.60 -15.34
CA GLU A 464 42.82 28.04 -13.94
C GLU A 464 42.05 29.35 -13.77
N TYR A 465 41.19 29.40 -12.77
CA TYR A 465 40.66 30.66 -12.22
C TYR A 465 41.20 30.79 -10.78
N LYS A 466 42.07 31.82 -10.60
CA LYS A 466 42.57 32.28 -9.31
C LYS A 466 41.55 33.12 -8.56
N PRO A 467 41.43 33.01 -7.22
CA PRO A 467 40.62 33.96 -6.43
C PRO A 467 41.41 35.24 -6.16
N ARG A 468 40.71 36.39 -6.25
CA ARG A 468 41.18 37.69 -5.78
C ARG A 468 40.82 37.87 -4.32
N GLU A 469 41.83 38.17 -3.51
CA GLU A 469 41.73 38.72 -2.16
C GLU A 469 41.31 40.20 -2.20
N GLY A 470 40.61 40.63 -1.14
CA GLY A 470 40.65 41.98 -0.67
C GLY A 470 39.31 42.69 -0.51
N GLY A 471 38.98 43.04 0.74
CA GLY A 471 38.12 44.18 1.03
C GLY A 471 37.13 44.01 2.16
N GLU A 472 37.60 44.11 3.40
CA GLU A 472 36.79 44.52 4.57
C GLU A 472 36.07 45.83 4.28
N LYS A 473 34.76 45.89 4.50
CA LYS A 473 34.02 47.11 4.81
C LYS A 473 32.91 46.84 5.84
N ASP A 474 33.17 47.39 6.97
CA ASP A 474 32.34 47.77 8.08
C ASP A 474 30.98 48.37 7.65
N TYR A 475 29.86 47.85 8.17
CA TYR A 475 28.59 48.56 8.16
C TYR A 475 27.93 48.56 9.52
N ARG A 476 28.08 49.73 10.15
CA ARG A 476 27.35 50.19 11.32
C ARG A 476 25.84 50.21 11.06
N ARG A 477 25.12 49.89 12.13
CA ARG A 477 23.66 50.07 12.33
C ARG A 477 23.19 51.47 11.92
N LYS A 478 22.07 51.51 11.17
CA LYS A 478 21.03 52.54 11.31
C LYS A 478 19.66 51.93 11.13
N SER A 479 18.85 52.11 12.20
CA SER A 479 17.40 51.99 12.23
C SER A 479 16.80 53.11 11.42
N ASP A 480 15.83 52.79 10.54
CA ASP A 480 14.67 53.67 10.37
C ASP A 480 13.53 52.95 9.66
N ARG A 481 12.39 53.24 10.22
CA ARG A 481 11.06 52.78 9.80
C ARG A 481 10.67 53.44 8.48
N GLU A 482 10.12 52.65 7.53
CA GLU A 482 9.09 53.19 6.62
C GLU A 482 8.17 52.08 6.10
N LYS A 483 6.88 52.30 6.26
CA LYS A 483 5.75 51.52 5.77
C LYS A 483 5.50 51.82 4.30
N PRO A 484 5.20 50.86 3.41
CA PRO A 484 4.65 51.21 2.11
C PRO A 484 3.14 51.43 2.15
N LYS A 485 2.74 52.52 1.55
CA LYS A 485 1.39 53.04 1.38
C LYS A 485 0.57 52.19 0.40
N PHE A 486 -0.64 51.92 0.80
CA PHE A 486 -1.73 51.41 -0.03
C PHE A 486 -2.10 52.45 -1.12
N PHE A 487 -2.14 52.01 -2.36
CA PHE A 487 -2.77 52.75 -3.47
C PHE A 487 -4.21 52.27 -3.63
N SER A 488 -5.17 53.10 -3.23
CA SER A 488 -6.57 53.01 -3.60
C SER A 488 -6.78 53.65 -4.96
N LYS A 489 -7.37 52.95 -5.91
CA LYS A 489 -7.93 53.55 -7.13
C LYS A 489 -9.45 53.65 -6.96
N LYS A 490 -9.87 54.92 -7.07
CA LYS A 490 -11.25 55.43 -7.06
C LYS A 490 -12.09 54.82 -8.18
N SER A 491 -13.31 54.48 -7.80
CA SER A 491 -14.48 54.29 -8.66
C SER A 491 -14.83 55.60 -9.40
N LYS A 492 -15.20 55.52 -10.66
CA LYS A 492 -15.92 56.53 -11.39
C LYS A 492 -17.33 56.06 -11.69
N ASP A 493 -18.25 56.84 -11.25
CA ASP A 493 -19.68 56.84 -11.51
C ASP A 493 -20.02 56.80 -13.00
N PHE A 494 -21.03 56.03 -13.34
CA PHE A 494 -21.90 56.33 -14.47
C PHE A 494 -23.34 56.17 -14.06
N LYS A 495 -24.03 57.33 -14.14
CA LYS A 495 -25.46 57.55 -13.90
C LYS A 495 -26.31 57.06 -15.06
N ASP A 496 -27.48 56.59 -14.66
CA ASP A 496 -28.80 56.71 -15.27
C ASP A 496 -28.99 56.55 -16.78
N ARG A 497 -29.79 55.54 -17.12
CA ARG A 497 -30.90 55.73 -18.08
C ARG A 497 -32.06 54.78 -17.77
N ASN A 498 -33.13 55.41 -17.26
CA ASN A 498 -34.52 54.94 -17.30
C ASN A 498 -34.99 54.66 -18.72
N PHE A 499 -35.79 53.61 -18.88
CA PHE A 499 -37.01 53.56 -19.74
C PHE A 499 -37.79 52.34 -19.33
N ASN A 500 -38.83 52.51 -18.72
CA ASN A 500 -40.28 52.67 -18.78
C ASN A 500 -41.02 51.59 -19.62
N THR A 501 -41.96 51.01 -18.90
CA THR A 501 -43.33 50.57 -19.25
C THR A 501 -43.57 49.35 -20.14
N GLY A 502 -44.32 48.45 -19.55
CA GLY A 502 -45.63 48.10 -20.09
C GLY A 502 -45.78 46.65 -20.59
N ASN A 503 -46.36 45.77 -19.93
CA ASN A 503 -47.74 45.35 -20.09
C ASN A 503 -47.99 43.96 -19.45
N ARG A 504 -48.98 44.01 -18.55
CA ARG A 504 -49.74 42.85 -18.10
C ARG A 504 -50.41 42.14 -19.28
N LYS A 505 -50.45 40.82 -19.25
CA LYS A 505 -51.71 40.09 -19.54
C LYS A 505 -51.70 38.74 -18.85
N ASN A 506 -52.67 38.58 -17.97
CA ASN A 506 -53.22 37.34 -17.43
C ASN A 506 -53.68 36.42 -18.56
N TYR A 507 -53.49 35.10 -18.35
CA TYR A 507 -54.52 34.13 -18.73
C TYR A 507 -54.56 33.03 -17.66
N LYS A 508 -55.75 32.96 -17.06
CA LYS A 508 -56.28 31.89 -16.20
C LYS A 508 -56.82 30.73 -17.07
N ASN A 509 -56.80 29.56 -16.47
CA ASN A 509 -57.74 28.43 -16.59
C ASN A 509 -57.74 27.59 -17.88
N LYS A 510 -57.62 26.27 -17.72
CA LYS A 510 -58.67 25.26 -17.43
C LYS A 510 -58.04 23.86 -17.55
N GLU A 511 -58.16 23.05 -16.50
CA GLU A 511 -58.98 21.82 -16.43
C GLU A 511 -58.95 20.87 -17.64
N SER A 512 -58.48 19.66 -17.40
CA SER A 512 -59.14 18.40 -17.00
C SER A 512 -59.03 17.26 -18.06
N PHE A 513 -58.95 16.04 -17.55
CA PHE A 513 -59.29 14.73 -18.14
C PHE A 513 -58.41 14.21 -19.30
N ASN A 514 -57.61 13.17 -19.07
CA ASN A 514 -57.93 11.74 -18.97
C ASN A 514 -56.76 11.01 -18.34
#